data_9b825f07f70a544629739b0402dee00a
#
_entry.id   9b825f07f70a544629739b0402dee00a
#
_cell.length_a   1.000
_cell.length_b   1.000
_cell.length_c   1.000
_cell.angle_alpha   90.00
_cell.angle_beta   90.00
_cell.angle_gamma   90.00
#
_symmetry.space_group_name_H-M   'P 1'
#
loop_
_entity.id
_entity.type
_entity.pdbx_description
1 polymer ?
#
loop_
_entity_poly.entity_id
_entity_poly.type
_entity_poly.pdbx_seq_one_letter_code
_entity_poly.pdbx_strand_id
1 'polypeptide(L)'
;MTRFVFITGGVVSSLGKGIASAALGALLQARGYSIRLRKLDPYLNVDPGTMSPYQHGEVFVTDDGAETDLDLGHYERFTGVAASALDNATTGKIYSEVIAKERRGDYLGATVQVIPHITDAIKDVVLRDSAAFDFVLVEIGGTVGDIEGLPFLEAIRQLGNELTPERAMFVHLTLVPYIPSAGELKTKPTQHSVKELLNVGIQPQMLICRCDREIPEGERRKIANFCNVRADAVIPALDVSSIYAVPISYHEAGMDREVLRHFSLPFEAPPDLSRWRRIVETVRAPEGTVRIAVVGKYTNLLDSYKSLAEALAHGGIANRVKVELEWVDSEVFEKPDTVGQLDGVHGILVPGGFGERGTAGKIAAVQFARERNVPFLGICFGMQMAVIEAARNLAGLAGASSTEFGPCEVPVVGLLTEWARGNDIERRRAGGDLGGTMRLGAFTAELAEGSLVRSVYGEEPHISERHRHRYEVNIHYREALEAVGLRFSGLSPDGVLPEIIEYPHHPWFIGVQYHPELKSKPFAPHPLFEGFIAAALRQSRLV
;
A
#
# COMPACT_ATOMS: atom_id res chain seq x y z
N MET A 1 17.31 23.16 -9.49
CA MET A 1 17.49 22.25 -10.66
C MET A 1 17.24 20.82 -10.18
N THR A 2 16.28 20.11 -10.78
CA THR A 2 15.86 18.76 -10.37
C THR A 2 16.90 17.72 -10.71
N ARG A 3 17.16 16.81 -9.79
CA ARG A 3 18.05 15.65 -9.91
C ARG A 3 17.25 14.37 -9.96
N PHE A 4 17.64 13.43 -10.81
CA PHE A 4 16.95 12.17 -11.02
C PHE A 4 17.82 11.02 -10.51
N VAL A 5 17.23 10.15 -9.70
CA VAL A 5 17.85 8.90 -9.23
C VAL A 5 17.05 7.74 -9.79
N PHE A 6 17.62 7.01 -10.73
CA PHE A 6 17.00 5.84 -11.33
C PHE A 6 17.41 4.59 -10.55
N ILE A 7 16.42 3.86 -10.02
CA ILE A 7 16.63 2.69 -9.17
C ILE A 7 16.20 1.45 -9.92
N THR A 8 17.14 0.60 -10.25
CA THR A 8 16.94 -0.68 -10.95
C THR A 8 17.26 -1.85 -10.01
N GLY A 9 16.83 -3.04 -10.34
CA GLY A 9 17.17 -4.24 -9.59
C GLY A 9 17.42 -5.44 -10.47
N GLY A 10 18.22 -6.35 -9.98
CA GLY A 10 18.56 -7.57 -10.69
C GLY A 10 18.69 -8.78 -9.78
N VAL A 11 19.06 -9.90 -10.32
CA VAL A 11 19.21 -11.22 -9.71
C VAL A 11 17.87 -11.92 -9.46
N VAL A 12 17.01 -11.36 -8.58
CA VAL A 12 15.68 -11.93 -8.25
C VAL A 12 14.68 -10.81 -7.95
N SER A 13 13.40 -11.11 -8.05
CA SER A 13 12.32 -10.25 -7.58
C SER A 13 12.32 -10.12 -6.04
N SER A 14 11.54 -9.20 -5.51
CA SER A 14 11.36 -9.01 -4.05
C SER A 14 12.63 -8.69 -3.25
N LEU A 15 13.66 -8.12 -3.89
CA LEU A 15 14.86 -7.64 -3.21
C LEU A 15 14.62 -6.42 -2.30
N GLY A 16 13.46 -5.77 -2.44
CA GLY A 16 13.09 -4.61 -1.64
C GLY A 16 13.43 -3.26 -2.30
N LYS A 17 13.32 -3.16 -3.64
CA LYS A 17 13.47 -1.88 -4.37
C LYS A 17 12.57 -0.79 -3.81
N GLY A 18 11.26 -1.09 -3.60
CA GLY A 18 10.29 -0.13 -3.07
C GLY A 18 10.70 0.45 -1.72
N ILE A 19 11.13 -0.41 -0.80
CA ILE A 19 11.61 0.03 0.52
C ILE A 19 12.93 0.82 0.38
N ALA A 20 13.84 0.39 -0.49
CA ALA A 20 15.10 1.10 -0.71
C ALA A 20 14.86 2.50 -1.31
N SER A 21 13.94 2.62 -2.27
CA SER A 21 13.51 3.88 -2.87
C SER A 21 12.86 4.80 -1.82
N ALA A 22 11.93 4.26 -1.04
CA ALA A 22 11.25 4.98 0.03
C ALA A 22 12.22 5.47 1.13
N ALA A 23 13.16 4.61 1.54
CA ALA A 23 14.16 4.94 2.56
C ALA A 23 15.13 6.02 2.07
N LEU A 24 15.60 5.95 0.81
CA LEU A 24 16.40 7.02 0.22
C LEU A 24 15.62 8.34 0.15
N GLY A 25 14.36 8.31 -0.26
CA GLY A 25 13.49 9.47 -0.24
C GLY A 25 13.39 10.10 1.15
N ALA A 26 13.16 9.28 2.17
CA ALA A 26 13.11 9.73 3.56
C ALA A 26 14.44 10.33 4.06
N LEU A 27 15.56 9.76 3.65
CA LEU A 27 16.91 10.28 3.98
C LEU A 27 17.17 11.65 3.34
N LEU A 28 16.79 11.81 2.07
CA LEU A 28 16.92 13.10 1.38
C LEU A 28 16.01 14.16 1.99
N GLN A 29 14.78 13.81 2.40
CA GLN A 29 13.89 14.71 3.15
C GLN A 29 14.48 15.09 4.51
N ALA A 30 15.08 14.13 5.23
CA ALA A 30 15.73 14.40 6.52
C ALA A 30 16.94 15.34 6.39
N ARG A 31 17.44 15.56 5.16
CA ARG A 31 18.47 16.55 4.81
C ARG A 31 17.88 17.85 4.26
N GLY A 32 16.55 17.98 4.24
CA GLY A 32 15.84 19.20 3.83
C GLY A 32 15.51 19.31 2.35
N TYR A 33 15.68 18.25 1.55
CA TYR A 33 15.33 18.26 0.13
C TYR A 33 13.87 17.87 -0.10
N SER A 34 13.23 18.53 -1.06
CA SER A 34 11.93 18.13 -1.60
C SER A 34 12.09 16.96 -2.57
N ILE A 35 11.23 15.93 -2.41
CA ILE A 35 11.35 14.71 -3.21
C ILE A 35 10.03 14.28 -3.84
N ARG A 36 10.12 13.56 -4.96
CA ARG A 36 9.02 12.80 -5.55
C ARG A 36 9.50 11.38 -5.88
N LEU A 37 8.65 10.39 -5.65
CA LEU A 37 8.91 9.01 -6.05
C LEU A 37 7.97 8.61 -7.18
N ARG A 38 8.48 7.84 -8.14
CA ARG A 38 7.73 7.29 -9.26
C ARG A 38 8.05 5.82 -9.44
N LYS A 39 7.03 5.07 -9.84
CA LYS A 39 7.10 3.64 -10.13
C LYS A 39 6.79 3.38 -11.60
N LEU A 40 7.68 2.67 -12.28
CA LEU A 40 7.49 2.21 -13.65
C LEU A 40 7.43 0.68 -13.64
N ASP A 41 6.28 0.11 -14.01
CA ASP A 41 6.02 -1.32 -13.93
C ASP A 41 5.96 -1.97 -15.32
N PRO A 42 6.78 -3.01 -15.59
CA PRO A 42 6.93 -3.56 -16.93
C PRO A 42 5.83 -4.54 -17.37
N TYR A 43 4.77 -4.73 -16.60
CA TYR A 43 3.67 -5.60 -17.00
C TYR A 43 2.68 -4.93 -17.96
N LEU A 44 1.98 -5.76 -18.77
CA LEU A 44 1.03 -5.31 -19.81
C LEU A 44 -0.36 -4.93 -19.27
N ASN A 45 -0.66 -5.15 -18.01
CA ASN A 45 -1.90 -4.66 -17.42
C ASN A 45 -1.90 -3.12 -17.43
N VAL A 46 -3.03 -2.52 -17.74
CA VAL A 46 -3.16 -1.04 -17.73
C VAL A 46 -2.99 -0.51 -16.29
N ASP A 47 -3.55 -1.24 -15.34
CA ASP A 47 -3.41 -1.04 -13.89
C ASP A 47 -3.50 -2.40 -13.17
N PRO A 48 -3.17 -2.49 -11.88
CA PRO A 48 -3.24 -3.73 -11.12
C PRO A 48 -4.64 -4.09 -10.61
N GLY A 49 -5.66 -3.28 -10.86
CA GLY A 49 -6.99 -3.43 -10.27
C GLY A 49 -7.70 -4.75 -10.58
N THR A 50 -7.38 -5.38 -11.71
CA THR A 50 -7.91 -6.69 -12.13
C THR A 50 -6.94 -7.86 -11.86
N MET A 51 -5.76 -7.58 -11.32
CA MET A 51 -4.76 -8.62 -11.05
C MET A 51 -5.11 -9.42 -9.81
N SER A 52 -4.74 -10.70 -9.81
CA SER A 52 -4.93 -11.55 -8.65
C SER A 52 -4.01 -11.11 -7.50
N PRO A 53 -4.54 -10.93 -6.27
CA PRO A 53 -3.72 -10.64 -5.10
C PRO A 53 -2.63 -11.70 -4.84
N TYR A 54 -2.83 -12.94 -5.29
CA TYR A 54 -1.83 -14.02 -5.18
C TYR A 54 -0.60 -13.79 -6.04
N GLN A 55 -0.72 -13.04 -7.14
CA GLN A 55 0.38 -12.79 -8.08
C GLN A 55 1.01 -11.41 -7.88
N HIS A 56 0.19 -10.43 -7.52
CA HIS A 56 0.61 -9.03 -7.48
C HIS A 56 0.71 -8.44 -6.05
N GLY A 57 0.05 -9.08 -5.08
CA GLY A 57 -0.12 -8.52 -3.75
C GLY A 57 -1.28 -7.53 -3.68
N GLU A 58 -1.21 -6.60 -2.73
CA GLU A 58 -2.21 -5.55 -2.50
C GLU A 58 -2.24 -4.54 -3.65
N VAL A 59 -3.45 -4.10 -4.01
CA VAL A 59 -3.66 -2.93 -4.87
C VAL A 59 -3.77 -1.69 -3.99
N PHE A 60 -2.80 -0.77 -4.13
CA PHE A 60 -2.82 0.51 -3.42
C PHE A 60 -3.60 1.54 -4.22
N VAL A 61 -4.47 2.32 -3.54
CA VAL A 61 -5.29 3.35 -4.19
C VAL A 61 -4.87 4.74 -3.72
N THR A 62 -4.67 5.64 -4.67
CA THR A 62 -4.32 7.04 -4.43
C THR A 62 -5.55 7.90 -4.18
N ASP A 63 -5.38 9.14 -3.68
CA ASP A 63 -6.50 10.06 -3.44
C ASP A 63 -7.26 10.40 -4.73
N ASP A 64 -6.57 10.48 -5.86
CA ASP A 64 -7.15 10.75 -7.18
C ASP A 64 -7.72 9.49 -7.89
N GLY A 65 -7.78 8.36 -7.18
CA GLY A 65 -8.48 7.15 -7.62
C GLY A 65 -7.67 6.23 -8.52
N ALA A 66 -6.36 6.38 -8.60
CA ALA A 66 -5.53 5.42 -9.32
C ALA A 66 -5.33 4.14 -8.51
N GLU A 67 -5.55 2.99 -9.16
CA GLU A 67 -5.13 1.68 -8.67
C GLU A 67 -3.66 1.48 -9.07
N THR A 68 -2.82 1.20 -8.09
CA THR A 68 -1.35 1.19 -8.26
C THR A 68 -0.70 0.02 -7.54
N ASP A 69 0.59 -0.18 -7.81
CA ASP A 69 1.42 -1.14 -7.10
C ASP A 69 1.55 -0.80 -5.60
N LEU A 70 1.70 -1.83 -4.78
CA LEU A 70 1.85 -1.70 -3.31
C LEU A 70 3.06 -0.85 -2.87
N ASP A 71 4.07 -0.69 -3.73
CA ASP A 71 5.26 0.12 -3.45
C ASP A 71 4.92 1.60 -3.23
N LEU A 72 3.84 2.12 -3.88
CA LEU A 72 3.38 3.48 -3.63
C LEU A 72 2.95 3.69 -2.17
N GLY A 73 2.41 2.66 -1.54
CA GLY A 73 2.13 2.65 -0.11
C GLY A 73 3.40 2.79 0.74
N HIS A 74 4.49 2.12 0.37
CA HIS A 74 5.79 2.33 1.03
C HIS A 74 6.29 3.75 0.85
N TYR A 75 6.14 4.32 -0.36
CA TYR A 75 6.56 5.70 -0.63
C TYR A 75 5.83 6.69 0.29
N GLU A 76 4.49 6.60 0.36
CA GLU A 76 3.70 7.47 1.24
C GLU A 76 4.02 7.28 2.72
N ARG A 77 4.19 6.03 3.18
CA ARG A 77 4.48 5.73 4.59
C ARG A 77 5.82 6.29 5.04
N PHE A 78 6.84 6.23 4.18
CA PHE A 78 8.19 6.68 4.53
C PHE A 78 8.37 8.20 4.38
N THR A 79 7.78 8.78 3.35
CA THR A 79 8.03 10.19 2.99
C THR A 79 6.93 11.14 3.47
N GLY A 80 5.74 10.62 3.75
CA GLY A 80 4.56 11.44 4.02
C GLY A 80 3.98 12.15 2.78
N VAL A 81 4.65 12.07 1.63
CA VAL A 81 4.20 12.68 0.37
C VAL A 81 3.11 11.80 -0.25
N ALA A 82 1.93 12.36 -0.49
CA ALA A 82 0.84 11.65 -1.15
C ALA A 82 1.21 11.32 -2.60
N ALA A 83 1.02 10.06 -2.98
CA ALA A 83 1.17 9.62 -4.36
C ALA A 83 -0.09 9.97 -5.18
N SER A 84 0.06 10.02 -6.49
CA SER A 84 -1.00 10.30 -7.45
C SER A 84 -0.92 9.36 -8.65
N ALA A 85 -1.93 9.41 -9.52
CA ALA A 85 -1.94 8.70 -10.80
C ALA A 85 -0.72 8.98 -11.70
N LEU A 86 -0.03 10.11 -11.46
CA LEU A 86 1.18 10.50 -12.19
C LEU A 86 2.44 9.77 -11.71
N ASP A 87 2.39 9.10 -10.58
CA ASP A 87 3.55 8.46 -9.96
C ASP A 87 3.67 6.98 -10.27
N ASN A 88 2.68 6.42 -10.98
CA ASN A 88 2.73 5.04 -11.47
C ASN A 88 2.40 4.96 -12.96
N ALA A 89 3.25 4.30 -13.71
CA ALA A 89 3.00 3.97 -15.11
C ALA A 89 3.38 2.52 -15.40
N THR A 90 2.45 1.81 -16.06
CA THR A 90 2.65 0.44 -16.52
C THR A 90 2.98 0.44 -18.01
N THR A 91 3.59 -0.64 -18.49
CA THR A 91 3.75 -0.86 -19.95
C THR A 91 2.40 -0.76 -20.64
N GLY A 92 1.35 -1.40 -20.09
CA GLY A 92 0.02 -1.39 -20.69
C GLY A 92 -0.55 0.01 -20.84
N LYS A 93 -0.42 0.87 -19.81
CA LYS A 93 -0.87 2.26 -19.85
C LYS A 93 -0.12 3.06 -20.92
N ILE A 94 1.22 2.97 -20.96
CA ILE A 94 2.05 3.67 -21.95
C ILE A 94 1.69 3.26 -23.37
N TYR A 95 1.62 1.93 -23.66
CA TYR A 95 1.30 1.44 -24.99
C TYR A 95 -0.12 1.81 -25.41
N SER A 96 -1.10 1.72 -24.51
CA SER A 96 -2.48 2.12 -24.80
C SER A 96 -2.58 3.60 -25.18
N GLU A 97 -1.86 4.48 -24.48
CA GLU A 97 -1.82 5.90 -24.81
C GLU A 97 -1.19 6.17 -26.20
N VAL A 98 -0.07 5.52 -26.51
CA VAL A 98 0.62 5.68 -27.79
C VAL A 98 -0.22 5.11 -28.94
N ILE A 99 -0.83 3.94 -28.77
CA ILE A 99 -1.73 3.34 -29.76
C ILE A 99 -2.97 4.23 -29.98
N ALA A 100 -3.55 4.77 -28.91
CA ALA A 100 -4.67 5.70 -29.03
C ALA A 100 -4.31 6.98 -29.81
N LYS A 101 -3.11 7.52 -29.58
CA LYS A 101 -2.57 8.67 -30.36
C LYS A 101 -2.38 8.29 -31.84
N GLU A 102 -1.84 7.10 -32.12
CA GLU A 102 -1.68 6.59 -33.50
C GLU A 102 -3.04 6.53 -34.21
N ARG A 103 -4.04 5.91 -33.57
CA ARG A 103 -5.39 5.75 -34.14
C ARG A 103 -6.10 7.08 -34.40
N ARG A 104 -5.80 8.13 -33.64
CA ARG A 104 -6.32 9.50 -33.87
C ARG A 104 -5.56 10.25 -34.98
N GLY A 105 -4.41 9.73 -35.45
CA GLY A 105 -3.57 10.38 -36.45
C GLY A 105 -2.60 11.42 -35.88
N ASP A 106 -2.35 11.44 -34.59
CA ASP A 106 -1.50 12.44 -33.94
C ASP A 106 -0.03 12.38 -34.45
N TYR A 107 0.38 11.26 -35.03
CA TYR A 107 1.73 11.07 -35.62
C TYR A 107 1.81 11.38 -37.12
N LEU A 108 0.77 11.94 -37.72
CA LEU A 108 0.75 12.44 -39.11
C LEU A 108 1.24 11.43 -40.15
N GLY A 109 0.97 10.14 -39.95
CA GLY A 109 1.37 9.06 -40.87
C GLY A 109 2.78 8.52 -40.69
N ALA A 110 3.51 8.94 -39.66
CA ALA A 110 4.80 8.36 -39.32
C ALA A 110 4.68 6.90 -38.87
N THR A 111 5.73 6.11 -39.12
CA THR A 111 5.84 4.75 -38.57
C THR A 111 6.10 4.84 -37.05
N VAL A 112 5.12 4.41 -36.26
CA VAL A 112 5.22 4.41 -34.79
C VAL A 112 6.00 3.18 -34.32
N GLN A 113 7.05 3.39 -33.54
CA GLN A 113 7.99 2.36 -33.06
C GLN A 113 8.25 2.49 -31.56
N VAL A 114 8.85 1.46 -30.94
CA VAL A 114 9.22 1.53 -29.52
C VAL A 114 10.18 2.70 -29.28
N ILE A 115 11.20 2.85 -30.14
CA ILE A 115 12.08 4.01 -30.18
C ILE A 115 11.71 4.83 -31.43
N PRO A 116 11.35 6.11 -31.31
CA PRO A 116 11.34 6.92 -30.08
C PRO A 116 9.99 6.96 -29.35
N HIS A 117 8.87 6.51 -29.92
CA HIS A 117 7.52 6.89 -29.48
C HIS A 117 7.15 6.36 -28.07
N ILE A 118 7.49 5.09 -27.77
CA ILE A 118 7.27 4.51 -26.45
C ILE A 118 8.30 5.08 -25.46
N THR A 119 9.57 5.17 -25.85
CA THR A 119 10.60 5.73 -24.96
C THR A 119 10.34 7.19 -24.63
N ASP A 120 9.87 8.01 -25.58
CA ASP A 120 9.50 9.40 -25.33
C ASP A 120 8.29 9.49 -24.38
N ALA A 121 7.27 8.66 -24.56
CA ALA A 121 6.14 8.61 -23.64
C ALA A 121 6.57 8.23 -22.19
N ILE A 122 7.52 7.31 -22.04
CA ILE A 122 8.10 6.97 -20.73
C ILE A 122 8.89 8.17 -20.15
N LYS A 123 9.72 8.83 -20.97
CA LYS A 123 10.47 10.02 -20.54
C LYS A 123 9.54 11.15 -20.11
N ASP A 124 8.43 11.36 -20.82
CA ASP A 124 7.41 12.35 -20.47
C ASP A 124 6.81 12.07 -19.08
N VAL A 125 6.53 10.80 -18.74
CA VAL A 125 6.07 10.42 -17.39
C VAL A 125 7.13 10.75 -16.35
N VAL A 126 8.40 10.43 -16.61
CA VAL A 126 9.50 10.69 -15.67
C VAL A 126 9.71 12.18 -15.43
N LEU A 127 9.61 12.99 -16.47
CA LEU A 127 9.91 14.44 -16.40
C LEU A 127 8.71 15.28 -15.95
N ARG A 128 7.49 14.77 -16.03
CA ARG A 128 6.26 15.50 -15.72
C ARG A 128 6.31 16.08 -14.30
N ASP A 129 6.01 17.36 -14.15
CA ASP A 129 5.98 18.12 -12.89
C ASP A 129 7.25 18.00 -12.02
N SER A 130 8.35 17.50 -12.60
CA SER A 130 9.60 17.30 -11.87
C SER A 130 10.23 18.59 -11.35
N ALA A 131 10.00 19.72 -12.03
CA ALA A 131 10.60 21.01 -11.70
C ALA A 131 10.24 21.54 -10.29
N ALA A 132 9.18 21.00 -9.68
CA ALA A 132 8.75 21.34 -8.32
C ALA A 132 9.59 20.69 -7.21
N PHE A 133 10.49 19.75 -7.56
CA PHE A 133 11.23 18.93 -6.60
C PHE A 133 12.74 19.04 -6.79
N ASP A 134 13.49 18.93 -5.68
CA ASP A 134 14.95 18.85 -5.72
C ASP A 134 15.42 17.50 -6.26
N PHE A 135 14.69 16.42 -5.88
CA PHE A 135 14.96 15.05 -6.33
C PHE A 135 13.69 14.37 -6.83
N VAL A 136 13.82 13.64 -7.94
CA VAL A 136 12.84 12.66 -8.42
C VAL A 136 13.52 11.28 -8.42
N LEU A 137 12.98 10.38 -7.60
CA LEU A 137 13.44 9.00 -7.53
C LEU A 137 12.51 8.15 -8.40
N VAL A 138 13.07 7.43 -9.36
CA VAL A 138 12.32 6.63 -10.32
C VAL A 138 12.70 5.17 -10.15
N GLU A 139 11.78 4.38 -9.63
CA GLU A 139 11.95 2.95 -9.48
C GLU A 139 11.49 2.22 -10.73
N ILE A 140 12.36 1.39 -11.27
CA ILE A 140 12.05 0.51 -12.41
C ILE A 140 11.68 -0.87 -11.85
N GLY A 141 10.43 -1.26 -12.06
CA GLY A 141 9.91 -2.58 -11.73
C GLY A 141 10.59 -3.69 -12.53
N GLY A 142 10.34 -4.93 -12.11
CA GLY A 142 10.93 -6.11 -12.72
C GLY A 142 12.42 -6.30 -12.40
N THR A 143 13.05 -7.20 -13.17
CA THR A 143 14.45 -7.59 -13.02
C THR A 143 15.23 -7.21 -14.27
N VAL A 144 16.40 -6.60 -14.11
CA VAL A 144 17.28 -6.29 -15.24
C VAL A 144 17.69 -7.58 -15.92
N GLY A 145 17.49 -7.66 -17.23
CA GLY A 145 17.65 -8.87 -18.06
C GLY A 145 16.32 -9.42 -18.59
N ASP A 146 15.19 -9.06 -17.96
CA ASP A 146 13.87 -9.45 -18.44
C ASP A 146 13.47 -8.61 -19.66
N ILE A 147 12.83 -9.25 -20.66
CA ILE A 147 12.46 -8.63 -21.95
C ILE A 147 11.47 -7.47 -21.75
N GLU A 148 10.51 -7.64 -20.87
CA GLU A 148 9.45 -6.67 -20.60
C GLU A 148 9.96 -5.34 -20.04
N GLY A 149 11.10 -5.34 -19.36
CA GLY A 149 11.73 -4.14 -18.80
C GLY A 149 12.53 -3.30 -19.79
N LEU A 150 12.85 -3.84 -20.98
CA LEU A 150 13.75 -3.18 -21.93
C LEU A 150 13.31 -1.77 -22.38
N PRO A 151 12.04 -1.48 -22.67
CA PRO A 151 11.63 -0.13 -23.06
C PRO A 151 11.87 0.92 -21.96
N PHE A 152 11.68 0.53 -20.67
CA PHE A 152 11.95 1.41 -19.53
C PHE A 152 13.45 1.64 -19.34
N LEU A 153 14.25 0.58 -19.44
CA LEU A 153 15.71 0.68 -19.34
C LEU A 153 16.27 1.56 -20.47
N GLU A 154 15.77 1.40 -21.69
CA GLU A 154 16.18 2.24 -22.82
C GLU A 154 15.78 3.72 -22.60
N ALA A 155 14.58 3.98 -22.11
CA ALA A 155 14.12 5.34 -21.83
C ALA A 155 15.00 6.04 -20.77
N ILE A 156 15.31 5.37 -19.64
CA ILE A 156 16.16 5.96 -18.61
C ILE A 156 17.61 6.08 -19.05
N ARG A 157 18.11 5.18 -19.92
CA ARG A 157 19.42 5.32 -20.54
C ARG A 157 19.51 6.59 -21.40
N GLN A 158 18.48 6.85 -22.22
CA GLN A 158 18.37 8.07 -23.01
C GLN A 158 18.32 9.31 -22.10
N LEU A 159 17.49 9.29 -21.06
CA LEU A 159 17.43 10.38 -20.07
C LEU A 159 18.78 10.63 -19.39
N GLY A 160 19.53 9.58 -19.05
CA GLY A 160 20.86 9.73 -18.48
C GLY A 160 21.82 10.51 -19.37
N ASN A 161 21.72 10.31 -20.70
CA ASN A 161 22.50 11.07 -21.68
C ASN A 161 21.99 12.51 -21.86
N GLU A 162 20.67 12.71 -21.85
CA GLU A 162 20.05 14.02 -22.06
C GLU A 162 20.20 14.95 -20.84
N LEU A 163 20.14 14.37 -19.62
CA LEU A 163 20.16 15.11 -18.36
C LEU A 163 21.56 15.46 -17.85
N THR A 164 22.58 14.87 -18.38
CA THR A 164 23.98 14.94 -17.94
C THR A 164 24.23 14.28 -16.56
N PRO A 165 25.49 13.93 -16.25
CA PRO A 165 25.83 13.29 -14.98
C PRO A 165 25.50 14.11 -13.72
N GLU A 166 25.46 15.43 -13.84
CA GLU A 166 25.13 16.32 -12.72
C GLU A 166 23.63 16.29 -12.34
N ARG A 167 22.80 15.65 -13.19
CA ARG A 167 21.36 15.58 -12.99
C ARG A 167 20.79 14.16 -12.97
N ALA A 168 21.58 13.15 -13.31
CA ALA A 168 21.16 11.76 -13.35
C ALA A 168 22.12 10.84 -12.59
N MET A 169 21.57 9.95 -11.79
CA MET A 169 22.30 8.91 -11.09
C MET A 169 21.58 7.56 -11.25
N PHE A 170 22.32 6.51 -11.52
CA PHE A 170 21.82 5.14 -11.59
C PHE A 170 22.23 4.36 -10.35
N VAL A 171 21.26 3.80 -9.66
CA VAL A 171 21.41 2.94 -8.49
C VAL A 171 20.91 1.56 -8.85
N HIS A 172 21.69 0.53 -8.53
CA HIS A 172 21.31 -0.84 -8.85
C HIS A 172 21.27 -1.70 -7.59
N LEU A 173 20.09 -2.26 -7.31
CA LEU A 173 19.85 -3.18 -6.20
C LEU A 173 20.17 -4.61 -6.63
N THR A 174 20.96 -5.32 -5.84
CA THR A 174 21.44 -6.66 -6.15
C THR A 174 21.55 -7.54 -4.90
N LEU A 175 21.88 -8.81 -5.07
CA LEU A 175 21.97 -9.82 -4.02
C LEU A 175 23.41 -10.31 -3.84
N VAL A 176 23.88 -10.35 -2.60
CA VAL A 176 25.14 -10.98 -2.18
C VAL A 176 24.80 -12.13 -1.21
N PRO A 177 24.45 -13.32 -1.72
CA PRO A 177 24.04 -14.42 -0.88
C PRO A 177 25.22 -15.04 -0.12
N TYR A 178 24.95 -15.48 1.11
CA TYR A 178 25.83 -16.37 1.84
C TYR A 178 25.51 -17.82 1.51
N ILE A 179 26.51 -18.61 1.22
CA ILE A 179 26.36 -20.04 0.94
C ILE A 179 26.88 -20.84 2.15
N PRO A 180 25.99 -21.38 3.00
CA PRO A 180 26.40 -22.07 4.24
C PRO A 180 27.37 -23.20 4.02
N SER A 181 27.20 -24.00 2.96
CA SER A 181 28.09 -25.12 2.63
C SER A 181 29.51 -24.69 2.23
N ALA A 182 29.69 -23.47 1.72
CA ALA A 182 30.97 -22.90 1.35
C ALA A 182 31.57 -21.98 2.43
N GLY A 183 30.74 -21.56 3.42
CA GLY A 183 31.17 -20.66 4.48
C GLY A 183 31.49 -19.24 4.01
N GLU A 184 30.98 -18.79 2.86
CA GLU A 184 31.37 -17.51 2.26
C GLU A 184 30.23 -16.79 1.54
N LEU A 185 30.37 -15.47 1.44
CA LEU A 185 29.53 -14.62 0.59
C LEU A 185 29.91 -14.77 -0.88
N LYS A 186 28.92 -14.81 -1.75
CA LYS A 186 29.11 -14.93 -3.20
C LYS A 186 28.80 -13.59 -3.91
N THR A 187 29.84 -13.02 -4.49
CA THR A 187 29.74 -11.74 -5.24
C THR A 187 29.38 -11.92 -6.72
N LYS A 188 29.37 -13.14 -7.24
CA LYS A 188 29.09 -13.44 -8.66
C LYS A 188 27.69 -13.01 -9.09
N PRO A 189 26.59 -13.23 -8.33
CA PRO A 189 25.26 -12.76 -8.72
C PRO A 189 25.23 -11.25 -8.96
N THR A 190 25.83 -10.45 -8.08
CA THR A 190 25.98 -9.00 -8.23
C THR A 190 26.75 -8.64 -9.50
N GLN A 191 27.90 -9.29 -9.76
CA GLN A 191 28.72 -9.02 -10.95
C GLN A 191 27.96 -9.30 -12.24
N HIS A 192 27.19 -10.41 -12.30
CA HIS A 192 26.36 -10.75 -13.46
C HIS A 192 25.22 -9.77 -13.65
N SER A 193 24.53 -9.40 -12.59
CA SER A 193 23.42 -8.45 -12.65
C SER A 193 23.87 -7.07 -13.17
N VAL A 194 25.00 -6.56 -12.67
CA VAL A 194 25.58 -5.31 -13.18
C VAL A 194 26.02 -5.45 -14.63
N LYS A 195 26.54 -6.62 -15.04
CA LYS A 195 26.89 -6.87 -16.43
C LYS A 195 25.68 -6.79 -17.36
N GLU A 196 24.52 -7.32 -16.95
CA GLU A 196 23.27 -7.19 -17.74
C GLU A 196 22.84 -5.72 -17.85
N LEU A 197 22.98 -4.93 -16.79
CA LEU A 197 22.71 -3.50 -16.85
C LEU A 197 23.67 -2.75 -17.80
N LEU A 198 24.95 -3.13 -17.79
CA LEU A 198 25.96 -2.61 -18.71
C LEU A 198 25.66 -2.98 -20.17
N ASN A 199 25.10 -4.17 -20.43
CA ASN A 199 24.72 -4.61 -21.78
C ASN A 199 23.65 -3.69 -22.40
N VAL A 200 22.79 -3.08 -21.59
CA VAL A 200 21.81 -2.07 -22.07
C VAL A 200 22.39 -0.65 -22.05
N GLY A 201 23.67 -0.48 -21.76
CA GLY A 201 24.36 0.81 -21.82
C GLY A 201 24.21 1.68 -20.57
N ILE A 202 23.88 1.11 -19.43
CA ILE A 202 23.73 1.83 -18.16
C ILE A 202 24.86 1.42 -17.21
N GLN A 203 25.71 2.39 -16.78
CA GLN A 203 26.69 2.21 -15.72
C GLN A 203 26.09 2.69 -14.41
N PRO A 204 25.89 1.83 -13.40
CA PRO A 204 25.44 2.28 -12.08
C PRO A 204 26.57 3.06 -11.38
N GLN A 205 26.19 4.10 -10.62
CA GLN A 205 27.10 4.85 -9.76
C GLN A 205 27.09 4.32 -8.33
N MET A 206 26.02 3.64 -7.93
CA MET A 206 25.88 3.04 -6.60
C MET A 206 25.22 1.66 -6.69
N LEU A 207 25.69 0.75 -5.87
CA LEU A 207 25.11 -0.59 -5.68
C LEU A 207 24.52 -0.69 -4.28
N ILE A 208 23.30 -1.18 -4.19
CA ILE A 208 22.68 -1.60 -2.93
C ILE A 208 22.71 -3.12 -2.90
N CYS A 209 23.53 -3.68 -1.99
CA CYS A 209 23.80 -5.11 -1.93
C CYS A 209 22.99 -5.76 -0.80
N ARG A 210 21.86 -6.39 -1.16
CA ARG A 210 21.06 -7.15 -0.19
C ARG A 210 21.88 -8.34 0.33
N CYS A 211 21.96 -8.48 1.64
CA CYS A 211 22.69 -9.56 2.31
C CYS A 211 22.14 -9.79 3.72
N ASP A 212 22.31 -11.01 4.22
CA ASP A 212 21.89 -11.41 5.56
C ASP A 212 22.92 -11.10 6.66
N ARG A 213 24.11 -10.65 6.26
CA ARG A 213 25.23 -10.34 7.16
C ARG A 213 26.13 -9.27 6.56
N GLU A 214 27.01 -8.71 7.37
CA GLU A 214 28.00 -7.72 6.93
C GLU A 214 28.83 -8.23 5.76
N ILE A 215 29.08 -7.37 4.78
CA ILE A 215 29.94 -7.63 3.66
C ILE A 215 31.36 -7.17 4.04
N PRO A 216 32.33 -8.08 4.19
CA PRO A 216 33.69 -7.71 4.54
C PRO A 216 34.31 -6.73 3.53
N GLU A 217 35.22 -5.88 3.99
CA GLU A 217 35.84 -4.85 3.14
C GLU A 217 36.51 -5.42 1.88
N GLY A 218 37.13 -6.59 2.00
CA GLY A 218 37.73 -7.29 0.85
C GLY A 218 36.72 -7.63 -0.23
N GLU A 219 35.54 -8.13 0.16
CA GLU A 219 34.45 -8.45 -0.77
C GLU A 219 33.78 -7.17 -1.33
N ARG A 220 33.66 -6.09 -0.54
CA ARG A 220 33.18 -4.79 -1.03
C ARG A 220 34.14 -4.24 -2.11
N ARG A 221 35.44 -4.27 -1.89
CA ARG A 221 36.46 -3.85 -2.88
C ARG A 221 36.39 -4.71 -4.14
N LYS A 222 36.21 -6.01 -4.00
CA LYS A 222 36.05 -6.94 -5.12
C LYS A 222 34.81 -6.61 -5.94
N ILE A 223 33.62 -6.40 -5.29
CA ILE A 223 32.42 -5.96 -5.98
C ILE A 223 32.69 -4.65 -6.71
N ALA A 224 33.26 -3.66 -6.03
CA ALA A 224 33.56 -2.34 -6.58
C ALA A 224 34.40 -2.43 -7.86
N ASN A 225 35.49 -3.23 -7.83
CA ASN A 225 36.37 -3.40 -8.97
C ASN A 225 35.67 -4.07 -10.16
N PHE A 226 34.89 -5.15 -9.92
CA PHE A 226 34.19 -5.87 -11.00
C PHE A 226 33.03 -5.10 -11.60
N CYS A 227 32.38 -4.24 -10.81
CA CYS A 227 31.22 -3.48 -11.22
C CYS A 227 31.55 -2.04 -11.63
N ASN A 228 32.83 -1.67 -11.60
CA ASN A 228 33.30 -0.32 -11.94
C ASN A 228 32.58 0.79 -11.14
N VAL A 229 32.47 0.59 -9.82
CA VAL A 229 31.95 1.58 -8.86
C VAL A 229 32.97 1.86 -7.77
N ARG A 230 32.80 2.93 -7.02
CA ARG A 230 33.65 3.22 -5.87
C ARG A 230 33.35 2.22 -4.73
N ALA A 231 34.31 1.87 -3.92
CA ALA A 231 34.10 0.97 -2.79
C ALA A 231 33.08 1.52 -1.78
N ASP A 232 33.08 2.85 -1.55
CA ASP A 232 32.11 3.53 -0.68
C ASP A 232 30.69 3.52 -1.27
N ALA A 233 30.54 3.37 -2.58
CA ALA A 233 29.26 3.28 -3.28
C ALA A 233 28.69 1.84 -3.33
N VAL A 234 29.35 0.87 -2.69
CA VAL A 234 28.81 -0.47 -2.44
C VAL A 234 28.15 -0.47 -1.07
N ILE A 235 26.85 -0.25 -1.03
CA ILE A 235 26.05 -0.09 0.18
C ILE A 235 25.50 -1.45 0.63
N PRO A 236 25.86 -1.97 1.80
CA PRO A 236 25.22 -3.15 2.36
C PRO A 236 23.77 -2.86 2.73
N ALA A 237 22.85 -3.72 2.32
CA ALA A 237 21.44 -3.69 2.67
C ALA A 237 21.12 -4.91 3.55
N LEU A 238 21.39 -4.76 4.84
CA LEU A 238 21.21 -5.81 5.83
C LEU A 238 19.74 -6.00 6.19
N ASP A 239 19.41 -7.22 6.60
CA ASP A 239 18.12 -7.50 7.22
C ASP A 239 18.02 -6.77 8.56
N VAL A 240 16.93 -6.10 8.78
CA VAL A 240 16.65 -5.32 9.99
C VAL A 240 15.38 -5.83 10.67
N SER A 241 15.25 -5.58 11.97
CA SER A 241 14.11 -6.05 12.77
C SER A 241 12.77 -5.38 12.42
N SER A 242 12.81 -4.24 11.77
CA SER A 242 11.64 -3.49 11.30
C SER A 242 12.02 -2.68 10.06
N ILE A 243 11.11 -2.58 9.10
CA ILE A 243 11.31 -1.75 7.89
C ILE A 243 11.61 -0.29 8.25
N TYR A 244 11.14 0.20 9.40
CA TYR A 244 11.40 1.57 9.88
C TYR A 244 12.83 1.79 10.39
N ALA A 245 13.62 0.73 10.56
CA ALA A 245 15.06 0.84 10.82
C ALA A 245 15.88 1.00 9.54
N VAL A 246 15.31 0.73 8.34
CA VAL A 246 16.03 0.80 7.06
C VAL A 246 16.65 2.18 6.79
N PRO A 247 15.95 3.33 6.99
CA PRO A 247 16.58 4.64 6.78
C PRO A 247 17.81 4.87 7.66
N ILE A 248 17.78 4.40 8.92
CA ILE A 248 18.91 4.51 9.84
C ILE A 248 20.08 3.65 9.34
N SER A 249 19.81 2.38 9.02
CA SER A 249 20.81 1.44 8.51
C SER A 249 21.48 1.94 7.22
N TYR A 250 20.69 2.48 6.28
CA TYR A 250 21.22 3.02 5.03
C TYR A 250 22.03 4.31 5.22
N HIS A 251 21.64 5.17 6.16
CA HIS A 251 22.44 6.33 6.55
C HIS A 251 23.80 5.91 7.13
N GLU A 252 23.79 4.95 8.05
CA GLU A 252 25.02 4.40 8.66
C GLU A 252 25.94 3.78 7.61
N ALA A 253 25.36 3.08 6.61
CA ALA A 253 26.09 2.54 5.47
C ALA A 253 26.59 3.61 4.47
N GLY A 254 26.14 4.86 4.58
CA GLY A 254 26.60 5.99 3.76
C GLY A 254 25.82 6.27 2.50
N MET A 255 24.62 5.67 2.32
CA MET A 255 23.83 5.76 1.09
C MET A 255 23.50 7.21 0.69
N ASP A 256 22.98 8.00 1.61
CA ASP A 256 22.62 9.40 1.37
C ASP A 256 23.86 10.28 1.09
N ARG A 257 24.98 9.99 1.74
CA ARG A 257 26.23 10.70 1.49
C ARG A 257 26.76 10.44 0.07
N GLU A 258 26.67 9.19 -0.42
CA GLU A 258 27.11 8.87 -1.78
C GLU A 258 26.21 9.52 -2.83
N VAL A 259 24.88 9.59 -2.61
CA VAL A 259 23.97 10.32 -3.49
C VAL A 259 24.34 11.80 -3.53
N LEU A 260 24.50 12.45 -2.38
CA LEU A 260 24.85 13.88 -2.33
C LEU A 260 26.24 14.15 -2.94
N ARG A 261 27.21 13.26 -2.71
CA ARG A 261 28.55 13.36 -3.33
C ARG A 261 28.47 13.28 -4.85
N HIS A 262 27.67 12.37 -5.40
CA HIS A 262 27.48 12.25 -6.85
C HIS A 262 26.99 13.57 -7.45
N PHE A 263 26.05 14.22 -6.81
CA PHE A 263 25.48 15.50 -7.27
C PHE A 263 26.26 16.74 -6.79
N SER A 264 27.44 16.56 -6.22
CA SER A 264 28.27 17.66 -5.69
C SER A 264 27.52 18.57 -4.68
N LEU A 265 26.68 17.95 -3.85
CA LEU A 265 25.92 18.62 -2.79
C LEU A 265 26.63 18.45 -1.43
N PRO A 266 26.42 19.40 -0.48
CA PRO A 266 26.94 19.26 0.89
C PRO A 266 26.38 18.04 1.59
N PHE A 267 27.25 17.26 2.25
CA PHE A 267 26.84 16.02 2.96
C PHE A 267 27.48 15.89 4.36
N GLU A 268 28.19 16.89 4.82
CA GLU A 268 28.91 16.88 6.12
C GLU A 268 27.92 16.92 7.30
N ALA A 269 26.84 17.71 7.20
CA ALA A 269 25.82 17.75 8.22
C ALA A 269 24.99 16.44 8.21
N PRO A 270 24.80 15.79 9.39
CA PRO A 270 23.96 14.59 9.44
C PRO A 270 22.48 14.93 9.19
N PRO A 271 21.69 13.97 8.65
CA PRO A 271 20.24 14.11 8.57
C PRO A 271 19.59 14.04 9.95
N ASP A 272 18.45 14.68 10.14
CA ASP A 272 17.65 14.48 11.36
C ASP A 272 16.82 13.19 11.25
N LEU A 273 17.31 12.15 11.91
CA LEU A 273 16.65 10.83 11.99
C LEU A 273 15.97 10.61 13.36
N SER A 274 15.76 11.64 14.16
CA SER A 274 15.18 11.53 15.51
C SER A 274 13.80 10.87 15.51
N ARG A 275 12.96 11.19 14.50
CA ARG A 275 11.63 10.59 14.34
C ARG A 275 11.71 9.09 14.08
N TRP A 276 12.65 8.65 13.22
CA TRP A 276 12.87 7.25 12.90
C TRP A 276 13.39 6.46 14.10
N ARG A 277 14.34 7.05 14.86
CA ARG A 277 14.88 6.41 16.07
C ARG A 277 13.79 6.18 17.11
N ARG A 278 12.89 7.15 17.36
CA ARG A 278 11.77 6.97 18.29
C ARG A 278 10.86 5.81 17.91
N ILE A 279 10.52 5.66 16.63
CA ILE A 279 9.72 4.52 16.14
C ILE A 279 10.45 3.21 16.40
N VAL A 280 11.73 3.12 16.03
CA VAL A 280 12.54 1.91 16.22
C VAL A 280 12.66 1.55 17.70
N GLU A 281 12.84 2.54 18.58
CA GLU A 281 12.87 2.34 20.04
C GLU A 281 11.54 1.78 20.54
N THR A 282 10.41 2.35 20.12
CA THR A 282 9.08 1.87 20.51
C THR A 282 8.84 0.43 20.05
N VAL A 283 9.22 0.11 18.81
CA VAL A 283 9.08 -1.26 18.25
C VAL A 283 9.96 -2.26 18.99
N ARG A 284 11.17 -1.85 19.42
CA ARG A 284 12.13 -2.73 20.13
C ARG A 284 11.75 -2.97 21.59
N ALA A 285 11.14 -1.99 22.25
CA ALA A 285 10.80 -2.03 23.67
C ALA A 285 9.34 -1.62 23.91
N PRO A 286 8.36 -2.44 23.44
CA PRO A 286 6.95 -2.16 23.68
C PRO A 286 6.60 -2.32 25.17
N GLU A 287 5.65 -1.50 25.64
CA GLU A 287 5.17 -1.53 27.04
C GLU A 287 4.16 -2.65 27.30
N GLY A 288 3.70 -3.34 26.29
CA GLY A 288 2.73 -4.43 26.38
C GLY A 288 2.50 -5.09 25.02
N THR A 289 1.59 -6.04 25.00
CA THR A 289 1.21 -6.78 23.79
C THR A 289 -0.31 -6.85 23.68
N VAL A 290 -0.84 -6.63 22.47
CA VAL A 290 -2.25 -6.88 22.15
C VAL A 290 -2.36 -7.91 21.03
N ARG A 291 -3.34 -8.82 21.15
CA ARG A 291 -3.63 -9.84 20.15
C ARG A 291 -4.86 -9.44 19.36
N ILE A 292 -4.72 -9.32 18.04
CA ILE A 292 -5.78 -8.94 17.13
C ILE A 292 -6.05 -10.11 16.16
N ALA A 293 -7.28 -10.63 16.19
CA ALA A 293 -7.72 -11.59 15.17
C ALA A 293 -8.12 -10.86 13.90
N VAL A 294 -7.46 -11.16 12.80
CA VAL A 294 -7.82 -10.69 11.46
C VAL A 294 -8.54 -11.80 10.72
N VAL A 295 -9.87 -11.68 10.63
CA VAL A 295 -10.74 -12.71 10.04
C VAL A 295 -10.95 -12.39 8.56
N GLY A 296 -10.15 -13.03 7.71
CA GLY A 296 -10.05 -12.72 6.27
C GLY A 296 -10.12 -13.93 5.36
N LYS A 297 -9.87 -13.74 4.06
CA LYS A 297 -9.90 -14.78 3.02
C LYS A 297 -8.50 -15.22 2.55
N TYR A 298 -7.53 -14.34 2.60
CA TYR A 298 -6.19 -14.53 2.01
C TYR A 298 -5.12 -14.60 3.09
N THR A 299 -5.45 -15.26 4.19
CA THR A 299 -4.62 -15.29 5.41
C THR A 299 -3.24 -15.93 5.22
N ASN A 300 -3.08 -16.75 4.17
CA ASN A 300 -1.80 -17.38 3.80
C ASN A 300 -0.90 -16.46 2.93
N LEU A 301 -1.39 -15.29 2.51
CA LEU A 301 -0.68 -14.36 1.64
C LEU A 301 -0.62 -12.96 2.26
N LEU A 302 0.39 -12.73 3.08
CA LEU A 302 0.56 -11.49 3.86
C LEU A 302 0.67 -10.24 2.98
N ASP A 303 1.21 -10.35 1.77
CA ASP A 303 1.34 -9.23 0.84
C ASP A 303 -0.02 -8.70 0.34
N SER A 304 -1.10 -9.50 0.43
CA SER A 304 -2.46 -9.03 0.11
C SER A 304 -3.04 -8.08 1.16
N TYR A 305 -2.44 -8.04 2.36
CA TYR A 305 -2.87 -7.21 3.49
C TYR A 305 -1.75 -6.31 4.01
N LYS A 306 -0.83 -5.92 3.13
CA LYS A 306 0.38 -5.18 3.54
C LYS A 306 0.04 -3.86 4.25
N SER A 307 -0.79 -3.02 3.65
CA SER A 307 -1.19 -1.75 4.25
C SER A 307 -1.96 -1.95 5.56
N LEU A 308 -2.79 -3.01 5.65
CA LEU A 308 -3.53 -3.34 6.87
C LEU A 308 -2.58 -3.73 8.02
N ALA A 309 -1.62 -4.61 7.76
CA ALA A 309 -0.63 -5.02 8.75
C ALA A 309 0.21 -3.83 9.24
N GLU A 310 0.65 -2.97 8.30
CA GLU A 310 1.37 -1.74 8.64
C GLU A 310 0.49 -0.77 9.45
N ALA A 311 -0.77 -0.58 9.09
CA ALA A 311 -1.68 0.31 9.80
C ALA A 311 -1.94 -0.15 11.25
N LEU A 312 -2.09 -1.47 11.47
CA LEU A 312 -2.18 -2.05 12.81
C LEU A 312 -0.89 -1.86 13.60
N ALA A 313 0.28 -2.03 12.96
CA ALA A 313 1.56 -1.73 13.57
C ALA A 313 1.70 -0.24 13.94
N HIS A 314 1.21 0.69 13.09
CA HIS A 314 1.18 2.13 13.40
C HIS A 314 0.31 2.43 14.63
N GLY A 315 -0.86 1.80 14.74
CA GLY A 315 -1.70 1.87 15.93
C GLY A 315 -0.97 1.36 17.18
N GLY A 316 -0.18 0.29 17.02
CA GLY A 316 0.70 -0.24 18.08
C GLY A 316 1.79 0.75 18.48
N ILE A 317 2.46 1.38 17.52
CA ILE A 317 3.48 2.43 17.78
C ILE A 317 2.87 3.60 18.54
N ALA A 318 1.69 4.09 18.13
CA ALA A 318 1.00 5.19 18.83
C ALA A 318 0.66 4.84 20.28
N ASN A 319 0.26 3.60 20.54
CA ASN A 319 -0.09 3.10 21.88
C ASN A 319 1.10 2.46 22.64
N ARG A 320 2.31 2.45 22.06
CA ARG A 320 3.54 1.87 22.62
C ARG A 320 3.44 0.39 22.96
N VAL A 321 2.65 -0.35 22.18
CA VAL A 321 2.43 -1.79 22.35
C VAL A 321 2.82 -2.57 21.10
N LYS A 322 3.20 -3.83 21.30
CA LYS A 322 3.35 -4.80 20.24
C LYS A 322 1.96 -5.30 19.82
N VAL A 323 1.67 -5.28 18.52
CA VAL A 323 0.45 -5.88 17.97
C VAL A 323 0.82 -7.25 17.41
N GLU A 324 0.22 -8.30 17.97
CA GLU A 324 0.32 -9.67 17.46
C GLU A 324 -0.92 -9.98 16.64
N LEU A 325 -0.71 -10.31 15.36
CA LEU A 325 -1.79 -10.58 14.41
C LEU A 325 -2.04 -12.08 14.32
N GLU A 326 -3.26 -12.47 14.64
CA GLU A 326 -3.76 -13.84 14.44
C GLU A 326 -4.59 -13.85 13.15
N TRP A 327 -3.99 -14.36 12.08
CA TRP A 327 -4.66 -14.47 10.78
C TRP A 327 -5.56 -15.70 10.77
N VAL A 328 -6.87 -15.49 10.65
CA VAL A 328 -7.86 -16.57 10.66
C VAL A 328 -8.60 -16.59 9.34
N ASP A 329 -8.60 -17.75 8.67
CA ASP A 329 -9.45 -17.93 7.50
C ASP A 329 -10.90 -17.99 7.93
N SER A 330 -11.73 -17.10 7.38
CA SER A 330 -13.13 -16.99 7.76
C SER A 330 -13.95 -18.25 7.53
N GLU A 331 -13.56 -19.11 6.58
CA GLU A 331 -14.24 -20.40 6.33
C GLU A 331 -14.17 -21.36 7.55
N VAL A 332 -13.21 -21.17 8.45
CA VAL A 332 -13.13 -21.96 9.69
C VAL A 332 -14.38 -21.78 10.53
N PHE A 333 -14.94 -20.56 10.56
CA PHE A 333 -16.12 -20.22 11.36
C PHE A 333 -17.47 -20.55 10.69
N GLU A 334 -17.46 -21.12 9.50
CA GLU A 334 -18.65 -21.70 8.89
C GLU A 334 -19.05 -23.05 9.52
N LYS A 335 -18.13 -23.64 10.30
CA LYS A 335 -18.38 -24.88 11.03
C LYS A 335 -18.97 -24.57 12.42
N PRO A 336 -19.94 -25.33 12.91
CA PRO A 336 -20.46 -25.16 14.25
C PRO A 336 -19.36 -25.19 15.32
N ASP A 337 -19.52 -24.39 16.36
CA ASP A 337 -18.68 -24.33 17.57
C ASP A 337 -17.20 -23.93 17.37
N THR A 338 -16.82 -23.42 16.17
CA THR A 338 -15.43 -23.02 15.91
C THR A 338 -15.14 -21.58 16.26
N VAL A 339 -16.17 -20.72 16.37
CA VAL A 339 -16.02 -19.29 16.67
C VAL A 339 -15.38 -19.03 18.05
N GLY A 340 -15.47 -20.02 18.97
CA GLY A 340 -14.77 -20.00 20.27
C GLY A 340 -13.23 -19.93 20.16
N GLN A 341 -12.65 -20.15 18.97
CA GLN A 341 -11.21 -19.89 18.74
C GLN A 341 -10.86 -18.41 18.89
N LEU A 342 -11.85 -17.51 18.85
CA LEU A 342 -11.67 -16.08 19.12
C LEU A 342 -11.66 -15.74 20.61
N ASP A 343 -11.83 -16.72 21.50
CA ASP A 343 -11.75 -16.47 22.93
C ASP A 343 -10.34 -15.99 23.32
N GLY A 344 -10.29 -14.91 24.10
CA GLY A 344 -9.05 -14.33 24.61
C GLY A 344 -8.28 -13.46 23.62
N VAL A 345 -8.81 -13.16 22.40
CA VAL A 345 -8.28 -12.07 21.58
C VAL A 345 -8.73 -10.72 22.14
N HIS A 346 -7.93 -9.69 21.93
CA HIS A 346 -8.20 -8.36 22.48
C HIS A 346 -8.95 -7.45 21.50
N GLY A 347 -9.01 -7.84 20.23
CA GLY A 347 -9.77 -7.16 19.20
C GLY A 347 -9.97 -8.05 17.99
N ILE A 348 -11.04 -7.80 17.24
CA ILE A 348 -11.38 -8.54 16.01
C ILE A 348 -11.47 -7.53 14.87
N LEU A 349 -10.75 -7.80 13.79
CA LEU A 349 -10.79 -7.03 12.56
C LEU A 349 -11.28 -7.91 11.41
N VAL A 350 -12.31 -7.43 10.69
CA VAL A 350 -12.77 -8.03 9.44
C VAL A 350 -12.39 -7.10 8.29
N PRO A 351 -11.40 -7.48 7.46
CA PRO A 351 -10.89 -6.62 6.40
C PRO A 351 -11.80 -6.59 5.17
N GLY A 352 -11.45 -5.71 4.24
CA GLY A 352 -11.99 -5.66 2.89
C GLY A 352 -11.89 -7.00 2.16
N GLY A 353 -12.72 -7.17 1.14
CA GLY A 353 -12.78 -8.37 0.32
C GLY A 353 -13.97 -8.31 -0.62
N PHE A 354 -14.23 -9.41 -1.32
CA PHE A 354 -15.35 -9.55 -2.25
C PHE A 354 -15.75 -11.01 -2.42
N GLY A 355 -16.93 -11.25 -2.98
CA GLY A 355 -17.49 -12.57 -3.26
C GLY A 355 -17.99 -13.31 -2.01
N GLU A 356 -18.81 -14.33 -2.24
CA GLU A 356 -19.59 -15.03 -1.21
C GLU A 356 -18.75 -15.91 -0.26
N ARG A 357 -17.61 -16.44 -0.73
CA ARG A 357 -16.77 -17.36 0.04
C ARG A 357 -16.37 -16.78 1.40
N GLY A 358 -16.59 -17.53 2.49
CA GLY A 358 -16.21 -17.14 3.86
C GLY A 358 -17.07 -16.04 4.49
N THR A 359 -18.22 -15.67 3.88
CA THR A 359 -19.10 -14.63 4.43
C THR A 359 -19.80 -15.04 5.69
N ALA A 360 -20.29 -16.29 5.77
CA ALA A 360 -20.95 -16.79 6.96
C ALA A 360 -20.00 -16.79 8.17
N GLY A 361 -18.74 -17.17 7.98
CA GLY A 361 -17.74 -17.10 9.03
C GLY A 361 -17.38 -15.68 9.47
N LYS A 362 -17.35 -14.72 8.54
CA LYS A 362 -17.16 -13.30 8.90
C LYS A 362 -18.34 -12.77 9.71
N ILE A 363 -19.58 -13.10 9.33
CA ILE A 363 -20.79 -12.75 10.08
C ILE A 363 -20.75 -13.35 11.48
N ALA A 364 -20.32 -14.62 11.63
CA ALA A 364 -20.16 -15.25 12.94
C ALA A 364 -19.11 -14.55 13.81
N ALA A 365 -17.99 -14.11 13.23
CA ALA A 365 -16.97 -13.33 13.94
C ALA A 365 -17.50 -11.96 14.38
N VAL A 366 -18.28 -11.28 13.55
CA VAL A 366 -18.96 -10.01 13.90
C VAL A 366 -19.93 -10.22 15.06
N GLN A 367 -20.78 -11.26 14.99
CA GLN A 367 -21.72 -11.60 16.06
C GLN A 367 -20.97 -11.86 17.37
N PHE A 368 -19.90 -12.64 17.32
CA PHE A 368 -19.06 -12.93 18.50
C PHE A 368 -18.51 -11.63 19.11
N ALA A 369 -17.95 -10.74 18.29
CA ALA A 369 -17.42 -9.44 18.75
C ALA A 369 -18.50 -8.62 19.46
N ARG A 370 -19.70 -8.51 18.87
CA ARG A 370 -20.84 -7.76 19.42
C ARG A 370 -21.32 -8.36 20.75
N GLU A 371 -21.53 -9.68 20.80
CA GLU A 371 -22.11 -10.35 21.98
C GLU A 371 -21.12 -10.46 23.15
N ARG A 372 -19.82 -10.58 22.84
CA ARG A 372 -18.76 -10.70 23.86
C ARG A 372 -18.11 -9.36 24.22
N ASN A 373 -18.58 -8.25 23.66
CA ASN A 373 -18.00 -6.92 23.86
C ASN A 373 -16.49 -6.85 23.54
N VAL A 374 -16.05 -7.59 22.51
CA VAL A 374 -14.68 -7.53 22.01
C VAL A 374 -14.56 -6.37 21.04
N PRO A 375 -13.60 -5.46 21.17
CA PRO A 375 -13.37 -4.37 20.20
C PRO A 375 -13.36 -4.87 18.76
N PHE A 376 -14.13 -4.19 17.89
CA PHE A 376 -14.35 -4.61 16.51
C PHE A 376 -14.08 -3.49 15.52
N LEU A 377 -13.33 -3.80 14.45
CA LEU A 377 -13.15 -2.93 13.28
C LEU A 377 -13.53 -3.69 12.01
N GLY A 378 -14.57 -3.21 11.31
CA GLY A 378 -14.99 -3.71 10.00
C GLY A 378 -14.57 -2.75 8.90
N ILE A 379 -13.77 -3.20 7.93
CA ILE A 379 -13.29 -2.38 6.81
C ILE A 379 -13.97 -2.82 5.51
N CYS A 380 -14.60 -1.89 4.79
CA CYS A 380 -15.25 -2.09 3.50
C CYS A 380 -16.23 -3.29 3.55
N PHE A 381 -15.86 -4.44 3.03
CA PHE A 381 -16.64 -5.67 3.12
C PHE A 381 -16.94 -6.07 4.59
N GLY A 382 -16.02 -5.79 5.52
CA GLY A 382 -16.22 -6.04 6.96
C GLY A 382 -17.36 -5.21 7.56
N MET A 383 -17.53 -3.96 7.15
CA MET A 383 -18.70 -3.14 7.51
C MET A 383 -19.98 -3.75 6.93
N GLN A 384 -19.96 -4.17 5.67
CA GLN A 384 -21.12 -4.78 5.01
C GLN A 384 -21.56 -6.07 5.72
N MET A 385 -20.60 -6.91 6.16
CA MET A 385 -20.90 -8.11 6.97
C MET A 385 -21.51 -7.76 8.32
N ALA A 386 -21.10 -6.66 8.95
CA ALA A 386 -21.69 -6.18 10.19
C ALA A 386 -23.13 -5.69 10.00
N VAL A 387 -23.44 -5.04 8.88
CA VAL A 387 -24.82 -4.65 8.53
C VAL A 387 -25.68 -5.89 8.29
N ILE A 388 -25.19 -6.88 7.56
CA ILE A 388 -25.93 -8.14 7.32
C ILE A 388 -26.17 -8.88 8.65
N GLU A 389 -25.18 -8.93 9.54
CA GLU A 389 -25.32 -9.53 10.88
C GLU A 389 -26.44 -8.86 11.68
N ALA A 390 -26.40 -7.53 11.78
CA ALA A 390 -27.42 -6.76 12.48
C ALA A 390 -28.83 -6.95 11.88
N ALA A 391 -28.92 -6.95 10.56
CA ALA A 391 -30.18 -7.16 9.85
C ALA A 391 -30.77 -8.55 10.16
N ARG A 392 -29.96 -9.61 10.09
CA ARG A 392 -30.43 -10.99 10.33
C ARG A 392 -30.73 -11.26 11.79
N ASN A 393 -29.80 -10.92 12.68
CA ASN A 393 -29.80 -11.41 14.05
C ASN A 393 -30.51 -10.44 15.02
N LEU A 394 -30.64 -9.15 14.68
CA LEU A 394 -31.28 -8.16 15.55
C LEU A 394 -32.57 -7.61 14.95
N ALA A 395 -32.58 -7.21 13.67
CA ALA A 395 -33.75 -6.62 13.03
C ALA A 395 -34.76 -7.63 12.47
N GLY A 396 -34.51 -8.95 12.63
CA GLY A 396 -35.43 -10.01 12.20
C GLY A 396 -35.54 -10.17 10.67
N LEU A 397 -34.62 -9.57 9.90
CA LEU A 397 -34.58 -9.63 8.45
C LEU A 397 -33.79 -10.88 7.99
N ALA A 398 -34.33 -12.08 8.23
CA ALA A 398 -33.63 -13.36 8.02
C ALA A 398 -33.07 -13.54 6.59
N GLY A 399 -33.74 -12.97 5.55
CA GLY A 399 -33.28 -12.98 4.15
C GLY A 399 -32.28 -11.90 3.78
N ALA A 400 -31.81 -11.09 4.74
CA ALA A 400 -30.88 -10.00 4.47
C ALA A 400 -29.54 -10.50 3.87
N SER A 401 -29.11 -9.92 2.76
CA SER A 401 -27.91 -10.33 2.04
C SER A 401 -27.36 -9.18 1.18
N SER A 402 -26.29 -9.47 0.44
CA SER A 402 -25.74 -8.62 -0.59
C SER A 402 -26.14 -9.13 -1.98
N THR A 403 -26.49 -8.22 -2.90
CA THR A 403 -26.69 -8.57 -4.32
C THR A 403 -25.39 -9.03 -5.00
N GLU A 404 -24.25 -8.83 -4.36
CA GLU A 404 -22.97 -9.42 -4.79
C GLU A 404 -22.98 -10.94 -4.82
N PHE A 405 -23.78 -11.57 -3.94
CA PHE A 405 -23.88 -13.04 -3.81
C PHE A 405 -25.00 -13.63 -4.69
N GLY A 406 -25.66 -12.81 -5.47
CA GLY A 406 -26.79 -13.15 -6.31
C GLY A 406 -28.09 -12.49 -5.89
N PRO A 407 -29.20 -12.79 -6.57
CA PRO A 407 -30.50 -12.24 -6.22
C PRO A 407 -30.90 -12.58 -4.77
N CYS A 408 -31.33 -11.57 -4.00
CA CYS A 408 -31.77 -11.77 -2.62
C CYS A 408 -33.05 -10.99 -2.35
N GLU A 409 -33.86 -11.46 -1.38
CA GLU A 409 -35.16 -10.86 -1.05
C GLU A 409 -35.01 -9.53 -0.28
N VAL A 410 -33.96 -9.43 0.54
CA VAL A 410 -33.71 -8.27 1.41
C VAL A 410 -32.29 -7.76 1.14
N PRO A 411 -32.09 -6.93 0.09
CA PRO A 411 -30.78 -6.43 -0.31
C PRO A 411 -30.31 -5.29 0.60
N VAL A 412 -29.79 -5.63 1.78
CA VAL A 412 -29.22 -4.62 2.70
C VAL A 412 -27.87 -4.08 2.23
N VAL A 413 -27.25 -4.78 1.28
CA VAL A 413 -26.04 -4.37 0.55
C VAL A 413 -26.28 -4.64 -0.93
N GLY A 414 -25.86 -3.75 -1.83
CA GLY A 414 -26.00 -3.96 -3.27
C GLY A 414 -25.32 -2.90 -4.12
N LEU A 415 -25.50 -2.98 -5.45
CA LEU A 415 -24.94 -2.01 -6.39
C LEU A 415 -25.58 -0.64 -6.24
N LEU A 416 -24.81 0.42 -6.35
CA LEU A 416 -25.27 1.81 -6.31
C LEU A 416 -26.36 2.12 -7.36
N THR A 417 -26.41 1.36 -8.45
CA THR A 417 -27.38 1.51 -9.53
C THR A 417 -28.73 0.85 -9.24
N GLU A 418 -28.83 0.05 -8.20
CA GLU A 418 -30.05 -0.74 -7.88
C GLU A 418 -31.03 0.00 -6.99
N TRP A 419 -30.62 1.04 -6.29
CA TRP A 419 -31.49 1.94 -5.51
C TRP A 419 -31.27 3.38 -5.89
N ALA A 420 -31.70 3.67 -7.03
CA ALA A 420 -31.48 4.91 -7.69
C ALA A 420 -32.13 6.14 -7.08
N ARG A 421 -31.63 7.25 -7.52
CA ARG A 421 -32.17 8.58 -7.50
C ARG A 421 -33.60 8.62 -8.02
N GLY A 422 -34.62 8.60 -7.16
CA GLY A 422 -36.02 8.86 -7.55
C GLY A 422 -36.44 8.03 -8.80
N ASN A 423 -37.38 8.42 -9.60
CA ASN A 423 -37.90 7.64 -10.73
C ASN A 423 -36.97 7.44 -11.94
N ASP A 424 -35.72 7.90 -11.92
CA ASP A 424 -34.78 7.75 -13.04
C ASP A 424 -33.75 6.65 -12.75
N ILE A 425 -34.05 5.45 -13.25
CA ILE A 425 -33.12 4.32 -13.29
C ILE A 425 -32.12 4.54 -14.43
N GLU A 426 -30.97 5.13 -14.15
CA GLU A 426 -29.81 4.98 -15.03
C GLU A 426 -29.34 3.52 -14.97
N ARG A 427 -29.86 2.70 -15.87
CA ARG A 427 -29.37 1.33 -16.09
C ARG A 427 -27.96 1.39 -16.67
N ARG A 428 -26.95 1.43 -15.81
CA ARG A 428 -25.60 1.05 -16.23
C ARG A 428 -25.63 -0.43 -16.56
N ARG A 429 -25.45 -0.76 -17.84
CA ARG A 429 -25.57 -2.12 -18.38
C ARG A 429 -24.56 -3.04 -17.67
N ALA A 430 -25.04 -4.14 -17.13
CA ALA A 430 -24.23 -5.30 -16.78
C ALA A 430 -23.48 -5.75 -18.05
N GLY A 431 -22.15 -5.60 -18.11
CA GLY A 431 -21.33 -5.93 -19.28
C GLY A 431 -20.43 -4.79 -19.79
N GLY A 432 -20.43 -3.62 -19.15
CA GLY A 432 -19.45 -2.58 -19.38
C GLY A 432 -18.10 -2.89 -18.71
N ASP A 433 -17.09 -2.09 -19.03
CA ASP A 433 -15.76 -2.14 -18.45
C ASP A 433 -15.82 -2.27 -16.92
N LEU A 434 -15.35 -3.40 -16.38
CA LEU A 434 -15.41 -3.72 -14.96
C LEU A 434 -14.64 -2.69 -14.09
N GLY A 435 -13.63 -2.01 -14.65
CA GLY A 435 -12.88 -0.95 -13.96
C GLY A 435 -13.68 0.34 -13.73
N GLY A 436 -14.63 0.68 -14.62
CA GLY A 436 -15.36 1.96 -14.60
C GLY A 436 -16.55 2.06 -13.66
N THR A 437 -16.87 1.04 -12.84
CA THR A 437 -18.03 1.00 -11.95
C THR A 437 -17.70 1.04 -10.47
N MET A 438 -16.42 1.06 -10.11
CA MET A 438 -15.97 1.16 -8.72
C MET A 438 -15.94 2.61 -8.23
N ARG A 439 -16.21 2.78 -6.95
CA ARG A 439 -15.91 4.01 -6.23
C ARG A 439 -14.44 3.93 -5.82
N LEU A 440 -13.61 4.77 -6.45
CA LEU A 440 -12.15 4.76 -6.31
C LEU A 440 -11.63 6.12 -5.89
N GLY A 441 -10.68 6.14 -4.95
CA GLY A 441 -10.03 7.35 -4.47
C GLY A 441 -10.69 7.98 -3.25
N ALA A 442 -10.33 9.23 -2.98
CA ALA A 442 -10.76 9.94 -1.79
C ALA A 442 -12.17 10.53 -1.95
N PHE A 443 -13.04 10.23 -0.99
CA PHE A 443 -14.38 10.81 -0.88
C PHE A 443 -14.61 11.36 0.52
N THR A 444 -15.43 12.42 0.59
CA THR A 444 -15.80 13.06 1.85
C THR A 444 -16.93 12.30 2.52
N ALA A 445 -16.85 12.16 3.86
CA ALA A 445 -17.95 11.74 4.70
C ALA A 445 -18.21 12.77 5.81
N GLU A 446 -19.49 12.95 6.16
CA GLU A 446 -19.94 13.78 7.27
C GLU A 446 -20.13 12.91 8.52
N LEU A 447 -19.54 13.31 9.65
CA LEU A 447 -19.58 12.57 10.90
C LEU A 447 -20.69 13.10 11.82
N ALA A 448 -21.51 12.18 12.31
CA ALA A 448 -22.61 12.52 13.21
C ALA A 448 -22.11 13.07 14.55
N GLU A 449 -22.72 14.14 15.03
CA GLU A 449 -22.40 14.73 16.33
C GLU A 449 -22.60 13.73 17.47
N GLY A 450 -21.67 13.71 18.42
CA GLY A 450 -21.70 12.81 19.57
C GLY A 450 -21.52 11.32 19.20
N SER A 451 -20.98 11.01 18.03
CA SER A 451 -20.62 9.65 17.65
C SER A 451 -19.21 9.29 18.18
N LEU A 452 -18.99 7.99 18.41
CA LEU A 452 -17.67 7.48 18.78
C LEU A 452 -16.66 7.79 17.68
N VAL A 453 -17.03 7.56 16.42
CA VAL A 453 -16.12 7.81 15.30
C VAL A 453 -15.73 9.28 15.21
N ARG A 454 -16.63 10.23 15.45
CA ARG A 454 -16.29 11.66 15.45
C ARG A 454 -15.26 11.99 16.53
N SER A 455 -15.41 11.42 17.72
CA SER A 455 -14.43 11.60 18.80
C SER A 455 -13.07 10.98 18.43
N VAL A 456 -13.05 9.85 17.73
CA VAL A 456 -11.83 9.20 17.23
C VAL A 456 -11.09 10.08 16.23
N TYR A 457 -11.82 10.81 15.38
CA TYR A 457 -11.24 11.79 14.43
C TYR A 457 -11.05 13.20 15.04
N GLY A 458 -10.99 13.33 16.37
CA GLY A 458 -10.68 14.60 17.04
C GLY A 458 -11.76 15.66 16.88
N GLU A 459 -13.03 15.24 16.86
CA GLU A 459 -14.25 16.07 16.71
C GLU A 459 -14.39 16.74 15.34
N GLU A 460 -13.63 16.31 14.33
CA GLU A 460 -13.78 16.80 12.96
C GLU A 460 -15.18 16.44 12.41
N PRO A 461 -15.91 17.38 11.82
CA PRO A 461 -17.23 17.10 11.25
C PRO A 461 -17.19 16.40 9.90
N HIS A 462 -16.08 16.53 9.17
CA HIS A 462 -15.89 15.97 7.84
C HIS A 462 -14.54 15.27 7.76
N ILE A 463 -14.52 14.13 7.08
CA ILE A 463 -13.31 13.38 6.78
C ILE A 463 -13.22 13.11 5.29
N SER A 464 -12.04 12.83 4.79
CA SER A 464 -11.82 12.40 3.41
C SER A 464 -11.01 11.12 3.41
N GLU A 465 -11.59 10.04 2.90
CA GLU A 465 -11.01 8.70 2.98
C GLU A 465 -11.03 7.98 1.63
N ARG A 466 -10.09 7.03 1.41
CA ARG A 466 -9.94 6.31 0.15
C ARG A 466 -10.88 5.12 0.08
N HIS A 467 -11.57 5.00 -1.04
CA HIS A 467 -12.53 3.94 -1.35
C HIS A 467 -12.00 3.04 -2.47
N ARG A 468 -12.40 1.76 -2.41
CA ARG A 468 -12.20 0.77 -3.46
C ARG A 468 -13.29 -0.30 -3.38
N HIS A 469 -14.49 0.00 -3.87
CA HIS A 469 -15.61 -0.94 -3.83
C HIS A 469 -16.70 -0.60 -4.84
N ARG A 470 -17.61 -1.55 -5.10
CA ARG A 470 -18.78 -1.42 -6.01
C ARG A 470 -20.09 -1.48 -5.27
N TYR A 471 -20.13 -2.25 -4.17
CA TYR A 471 -21.32 -2.48 -3.39
C TYR A 471 -21.35 -1.54 -2.20
N GLU A 472 -22.54 -1.08 -1.88
CA GLU A 472 -22.83 -0.10 -0.82
C GLU A 472 -23.87 -0.65 0.14
N VAL A 473 -23.87 -0.19 1.37
CA VAL A 473 -24.97 -0.42 2.31
C VAL A 473 -26.20 0.36 1.86
N ASN A 474 -27.35 -0.30 1.85
CA ASN A 474 -28.61 0.27 1.40
C ASN A 474 -29.24 1.14 2.49
N ILE A 475 -29.25 2.46 2.27
CA ILE A 475 -29.76 3.46 3.21
C ILE A 475 -31.25 3.26 3.58
N HIS A 476 -32.06 2.60 2.73
CA HIS A 476 -33.48 2.35 3.01
C HIS A 476 -33.72 1.45 4.23
N TYR A 477 -32.72 0.69 4.67
CA TYR A 477 -32.80 -0.14 5.87
C TYR A 477 -32.35 0.59 7.14
N ARG A 478 -31.95 1.88 7.04
CA ARG A 478 -31.40 2.66 8.15
C ARG A 478 -32.31 2.64 9.37
N GLU A 479 -33.61 2.97 9.22
CA GLU A 479 -34.56 3.04 10.35
C GLU A 479 -34.66 1.70 11.08
N ALA A 480 -34.75 0.58 10.34
CA ALA A 480 -34.86 -0.75 10.92
C ALA A 480 -33.57 -1.14 11.68
N LEU A 481 -32.42 -0.75 11.18
CA LEU A 481 -31.11 -1.04 11.80
C LEU A 481 -30.83 -0.12 13.00
N GLU A 482 -31.16 1.16 12.91
CA GLU A 482 -31.02 2.08 14.04
C GLU A 482 -31.99 1.72 15.20
N ALA A 483 -33.17 1.20 14.90
CA ALA A 483 -34.12 0.72 15.92
C ALA A 483 -33.55 -0.45 16.77
N VAL A 484 -32.59 -1.20 16.25
CA VAL A 484 -31.92 -2.30 16.98
C VAL A 484 -30.53 -1.90 17.50
N GLY A 485 -30.18 -0.61 17.45
CA GLY A 485 -28.99 -0.03 18.05
C GLY A 485 -27.78 0.13 17.14
N LEU A 486 -27.86 -0.24 15.86
CA LEU A 486 -26.78 0.01 14.89
C LEU A 486 -26.93 1.45 14.34
N ARG A 487 -26.07 2.35 14.80
CA ARG A 487 -26.09 3.76 14.41
C ARG A 487 -25.32 3.98 13.10
N PHE A 488 -25.91 4.77 12.18
CA PHE A 488 -25.22 5.28 11.00
C PHE A 488 -24.53 6.60 11.38
N SER A 489 -23.26 6.53 11.71
CA SER A 489 -22.47 7.64 12.26
C SER A 489 -21.66 8.41 11.24
N GLY A 490 -21.59 7.95 9.99
CA GLY A 490 -21.00 8.66 8.87
C GLY A 490 -21.81 8.45 7.60
N LEU A 491 -22.03 9.53 6.85
CA LEU A 491 -22.74 9.53 5.57
C LEU A 491 -21.99 10.35 4.53
N SER A 492 -22.22 10.06 3.25
CA SER A 492 -21.81 10.98 2.18
C SER A 492 -22.50 12.35 2.35
N PRO A 493 -21.93 13.46 1.81
CA PRO A 493 -22.46 14.81 2.00
C PRO A 493 -23.90 15.00 1.49
N ASP A 494 -24.35 14.16 0.55
CA ASP A 494 -25.75 14.14 0.08
C ASP A 494 -26.67 13.27 0.96
N GLY A 495 -26.13 12.63 2.01
CA GLY A 495 -26.87 11.79 2.95
C GLY A 495 -27.34 10.44 2.40
N VAL A 496 -26.87 10.05 1.20
CA VAL A 496 -27.37 8.85 0.48
C VAL A 496 -26.54 7.60 0.80
N LEU A 497 -25.22 7.74 0.96
CA LEU A 497 -24.31 6.61 1.13
C LEU A 497 -23.87 6.46 2.58
N PRO A 498 -24.16 5.32 3.22
CA PRO A 498 -23.62 4.99 4.52
C PRO A 498 -22.11 4.74 4.44
N GLU A 499 -21.36 5.56 5.14
CA GLU A 499 -19.89 5.48 5.18
C GLU A 499 -19.37 4.81 6.44
N ILE A 500 -20.10 4.97 7.56
CA ILE A 500 -19.68 4.49 8.87
C ILE A 500 -20.88 4.02 9.69
N ILE A 501 -20.71 2.89 10.35
CA ILE A 501 -21.66 2.36 11.36
C ILE A 501 -20.95 2.17 12.69
N GLU A 502 -21.69 2.27 13.79
CA GLU A 502 -21.20 2.00 15.13
C GLU A 502 -22.30 1.45 16.06
N TYR A 503 -21.91 0.72 17.11
CA TYR A 503 -22.77 0.42 18.24
C TYR A 503 -22.41 1.33 19.43
N PRO A 504 -23.21 2.36 19.75
CA PRO A 504 -22.85 3.34 20.80
C PRO A 504 -22.68 2.76 22.20
N HIS A 505 -23.32 1.63 22.48
CA HIS A 505 -23.25 0.96 23.79
C HIS A 505 -22.18 -0.14 23.87
N HIS A 506 -21.49 -0.42 22.75
CA HIS A 506 -20.38 -1.36 22.71
C HIS A 506 -19.07 -0.64 23.12
N PRO A 507 -18.13 -1.29 23.83
CA PRO A 507 -16.87 -0.65 24.23
C PRO A 507 -16.10 -0.01 23.08
N TRP A 508 -16.09 -0.64 21.90
CA TRP A 508 -15.58 -0.10 20.66
C TRP A 508 -16.02 -0.97 19.48
N PHE A 509 -16.93 -0.47 18.67
CA PHE A 509 -17.43 -1.19 17.49
C PHE A 509 -17.66 -0.18 16.38
N ILE A 510 -16.81 -0.23 15.34
CA ILE A 510 -16.88 0.67 14.18
C ILE A 510 -16.75 -0.17 12.91
N GLY A 511 -17.62 0.07 11.95
CA GLY A 511 -17.50 -0.40 10.57
C GLY A 511 -17.41 0.78 9.62
N VAL A 512 -16.48 0.73 8.66
CA VAL A 512 -16.26 1.79 7.68
C VAL A 512 -16.27 1.24 6.26
N GLN A 513 -16.86 1.99 5.30
CA GLN A 513 -16.95 1.57 3.90
C GLN A 513 -15.64 1.82 3.15
N TYR A 514 -14.86 2.77 3.58
CA TYR A 514 -13.55 3.13 3.02
C TYR A 514 -12.41 2.26 3.58
N HIS A 515 -11.19 2.50 3.08
CA HIS A 515 -9.95 1.78 3.41
C HIS A 515 -8.97 2.67 4.19
N PRO A 516 -9.13 2.79 5.53
CA PRO A 516 -8.29 3.66 6.36
C PRO A 516 -6.82 3.21 6.38
N GLU A 517 -6.55 1.91 6.12
CA GLU A 517 -5.20 1.36 6.05
C GLU A 517 -4.34 2.02 4.98
N LEU A 518 -4.96 2.52 3.89
CA LEU A 518 -4.25 3.17 2.79
C LEU A 518 -3.69 4.56 3.14
N LYS A 519 -4.19 5.18 4.22
CA LYS A 519 -3.75 6.51 4.67
C LYS A 519 -2.87 6.47 5.93
N SER A 520 -2.77 5.33 6.59
CA SER A 520 -1.99 5.21 7.83
C SER A 520 -0.49 5.33 7.56
N LYS A 521 0.21 6.10 8.40
CA LYS A 521 1.66 6.34 8.32
C LYS A 521 2.30 6.18 9.70
N PRO A 522 3.59 5.79 9.80
CA PRO A 522 4.23 5.58 11.10
C PRO A 522 4.34 6.87 11.94
N PHE A 523 4.40 8.04 11.30
CA PHE A 523 4.47 9.36 11.96
C PHE A 523 3.11 10.03 12.11
N ALA A 524 2.08 9.50 11.49
CA ALA A 524 0.69 9.93 11.57
C ALA A 524 -0.21 8.69 11.45
N PRO A 525 -0.25 7.86 12.50
CA PRO A 525 -1.13 6.70 12.55
C PRO A 525 -2.57 7.13 12.27
N HIS A 526 -3.28 6.32 11.49
CA HIS A 526 -4.66 6.65 11.19
C HIS A 526 -5.52 6.54 12.46
N PRO A 527 -6.40 7.51 12.77
CA PRO A 527 -7.13 7.59 14.04
C PRO A 527 -7.92 6.31 14.38
N LEU A 528 -8.51 5.64 13.39
CA LEU A 528 -9.24 4.39 13.61
C LEU A 528 -8.33 3.26 14.13
N PHE A 529 -7.12 3.12 13.61
CA PHE A 529 -6.19 2.09 14.09
C PHE A 529 -5.62 2.45 15.46
N GLU A 530 -5.32 3.72 15.70
CA GLU A 530 -4.91 4.19 17.02
C GLU A 530 -6.00 3.91 18.08
N GLY A 531 -7.24 4.30 17.81
CA GLY A 531 -8.39 4.09 18.69
C GLY A 531 -8.74 2.62 18.90
N PHE A 532 -8.68 1.81 17.83
CA PHE A 532 -8.92 0.36 17.90
C PHE A 532 -7.88 -0.35 18.77
N ILE A 533 -6.59 -0.06 18.58
CA ILE A 533 -5.53 -0.66 19.41
C ILE A 533 -5.60 -0.16 20.85
N ALA A 534 -5.97 1.11 21.11
CA ALA A 534 -6.23 1.60 22.46
C ALA A 534 -7.39 0.85 23.13
N ALA A 535 -8.45 0.54 22.39
CA ALA A 535 -9.56 -0.26 22.89
C ALA A 535 -9.13 -1.72 23.18
N ALA A 536 -8.38 -2.33 22.26
CA ALA A 536 -7.81 -3.66 22.44
C ALA A 536 -6.86 -3.72 23.68
N LEU A 537 -6.09 -2.67 23.93
CA LEU A 537 -5.24 -2.58 25.11
C LEU A 537 -6.07 -2.51 26.41
N ARG A 538 -7.20 -1.79 26.39
CA ARG A 538 -8.13 -1.82 27.54
C ARG A 538 -8.72 -3.22 27.74
N GLN A 539 -9.13 -3.88 26.68
CA GLN A 539 -9.66 -5.25 26.70
C GLN A 539 -8.62 -6.24 27.26
N SER A 540 -7.35 -6.14 26.89
CA SER A 540 -6.29 -7.04 27.35
C SER A 540 -6.05 -7.00 28.86
N ARG A 541 -6.55 -5.98 29.56
CA ARG A 541 -6.49 -5.86 31.02
C ARG A 541 -7.69 -6.47 31.73
N LEU A 542 -8.71 -6.87 30.97
CA LEU A 542 -9.94 -7.48 31.46
C LEU A 542 -9.97 -9.00 31.26
N VAL A 543 -9.16 -9.49 30.34
CA VAL A 543 -8.97 -10.90 29.99
C VAL A 543 -7.58 -11.37 30.49
#